data_f6aff83415785096a301f637f2be6ddb
#
_entry.id   f6aff83415785096a301f637f2be6ddb
#
_cell.length_a   1.000
_cell.length_b   1.000
_cell.length_c   1.000
_cell.angle_alpha   90.00
_cell.angle_beta   90.00
_cell.angle_gamma   90.00
#
_symmetry.space_group_name_H-M   'P 1'
#
loop_
_entity.id
_entity.type
_entity.pdbx_description
1 polymer ?
#
loop_
_entity_poly.entity_id
_entity_poly.type
_entity_poly.pdbx_seq_one_letter_code
_entity_poly.pdbx_strand_id
1 'polypeptide(L)'
;MAPSVDYNGKLYMESTDSLAMSPNGNGGWFTSLIDAGLDKDMESKGIELVNVFAVDNILQRIADPSFVGATILSGADCGSKVVRKCAPDEKVGVMCKVNGHPSIIEYYEMSEELANMRREDGELTYGFGAVSYTHLRAH
;
A
#
# COMPACT_ATOMS: atom_id res chain seq x y z
N MET A 1 -6.99 -14.72 5.82
CA MET A 1 -8.28 -14.32 6.40
C MET A 1 -8.12 -14.22 7.90
N ALA A 2 -8.75 -13.24 8.55
CA ALA A 2 -8.72 -13.05 10.00
C ALA A 2 -10.14 -13.15 10.57
N PRO A 3 -10.31 -13.64 11.82
CA PRO A 3 -11.63 -13.61 12.47
C PRO A 3 -12.14 -12.18 12.61
N SER A 4 -13.41 -11.98 12.33
CA SER A 4 -14.07 -10.68 12.51
C SER A 4 -14.43 -10.47 13.97
N VAL A 5 -14.13 -9.28 14.50
CA VAL A 5 -14.42 -8.89 15.88
C VAL A 5 -15.16 -7.55 15.91
N ASP A 6 -15.98 -7.32 16.92
CA ASP A 6 -16.55 -6.02 17.19
C ASP A 6 -15.56 -5.10 17.94
N TYR A 7 -15.95 -3.86 18.19
CA TYR A 7 -15.12 -2.87 18.91
C TYR A 7 -14.81 -3.25 20.35
N ASN A 8 -15.51 -4.22 20.93
CA ASN A 8 -15.28 -4.75 22.27
C ASN A 8 -14.44 -6.02 22.26
N GLY A 9 -13.97 -6.45 21.06
CA GLY A 9 -13.19 -7.69 20.89
C GLY A 9 -14.03 -8.96 20.87
N LYS A 10 -15.36 -8.87 20.76
CA LYS A 10 -16.22 -10.03 20.63
C LYS A 10 -16.16 -10.59 19.23
N LEU A 11 -15.93 -11.88 19.10
CA LEU A 11 -15.91 -12.58 17.82
C LEU A 11 -17.30 -12.65 17.18
N TYR A 12 -17.35 -12.35 15.89
CA TYR A 12 -18.55 -12.62 15.08
C TYR A 12 -18.58 -14.08 14.65
N MET A 13 -19.75 -14.67 14.74
CA MET A 13 -20.00 -16.04 14.29
C MET A 13 -20.74 -16.02 12.96
N GLU A 14 -20.30 -16.84 12.03
CA GLU A 14 -21.00 -17.11 10.78
C GLU A 14 -22.12 -18.14 10.97
N SER A 15 -21.85 -19.12 11.86
CA SER A 15 -22.81 -20.12 12.31
C SER A 15 -22.58 -20.43 13.80
N THR A 16 -23.26 -21.43 14.35
CA THR A 16 -23.12 -21.84 15.77
C THR A 16 -21.72 -22.37 16.10
N ASP A 17 -20.99 -22.85 15.12
CA ASP A 17 -19.69 -23.52 15.25
C ASP A 17 -18.59 -22.95 14.34
N SER A 18 -18.90 -21.88 13.60
CA SER A 18 -17.96 -21.26 12.65
C SER A 18 -17.81 -19.76 12.90
N LEU A 19 -16.56 -19.31 12.93
CA LEU A 19 -16.23 -17.89 13.04
C LEU A 19 -16.45 -17.17 11.70
N ALA A 20 -17.03 -15.99 11.74
CA ALA A 20 -17.05 -15.09 10.58
C ALA A 20 -15.63 -14.62 10.28
N MET A 21 -15.19 -14.81 9.05
CA MET A 21 -13.85 -14.48 8.58
C MET A 21 -13.88 -13.32 7.60
N SER A 22 -12.96 -12.39 7.74
CA SER A 22 -12.78 -11.29 6.82
C SER A 22 -11.41 -11.32 6.13
N PRO A 23 -11.27 -10.69 4.95
CA PRO A 23 -9.97 -10.52 4.33
C PRO A 23 -9.01 -9.77 5.26
N ASN A 24 -7.75 -10.19 5.29
CA ASN A 24 -6.72 -9.58 6.15
C ASN A 24 -6.03 -8.37 5.47
N GLY A 25 -6.76 -7.65 4.62
CA GLY A 25 -6.23 -6.52 3.86
C GLY A 25 -5.19 -6.93 2.80
N ASN A 26 -4.73 -5.93 2.04
CA ASN A 26 -3.78 -6.16 0.95
C ASN A 26 -2.35 -6.42 1.41
N GLY A 27 -1.97 -6.01 2.63
CA GLY A 27 -0.62 -6.21 3.18
C GLY A 27 -0.23 -7.68 3.40
N GLY A 28 -1.19 -8.58 3.51
CA GLY A 28 -0.97 -10.01 3.70
C GLY A 28 -0.33 -10.74 2.51
N TRP A 29 -0.26 -10.10 1.32
CA TRP A 29 0.35 -10.71 0.14
C TRP A 29 1.82 -11.06 0.35
N PHE A 30 2.56 -10.18 1.03
CA PHE A 30 3.99 -10.37 1.26
C PHE A 30 4.26 -11.58 2.15
N THR A 31 3.56 -11.67 3.29
CA THR A 31 3.66 -12.82 4.18
C THR A 31 3.27 -14.11 3.47
N SER A 32 2.17 -14.09 2.71
CA SER A 32 1.73 -15.26 1.95
C SER A 32 2.73 -15.71 0.87
N LEU A 33 3.45 -14.77 0.26
CA LEU A 33 4.49 -15.06 -0.71
C LEU A 33 5.66 -15.80 -0.06
N ILE A 34 6.10 -15.33 1.11
CA ILE A 34 7.19 -15.97 1.89
C ILE A 34 6.74 -17.35 2.41
N ASP A 35 5.55 -17.43 3.00
CA ASP A 35 5.01 -18.69 3.53
C ASP A 35 4.85 -19.76 2.44
N ALA A 36 4.57 -19.35 1.23
CA ALA A 36 4.52 -20.24 0.06
C ALA A 36 5.89 -20.59 -0.53
N GLY A 37 6.99 -20.00 -0.01
CA GLY A 37 8.36 -20.21 -0.52
C GLY A 37 8.62 -19.62 -1.89
N LEU A 38 7.77 -18.70 -2.36
CA LEU A 38 7.89 -18.06 -3.67
C LEU A 38 9.08 -17.10 -3.74
N ASP A 39 9.50 -16.55 -2.61
CA ASP A 39 10.71 -15.74 -2.48
C ASP A 39 11.94 -16.51 -2.96
N LYS A 40 12.12 -17.76 -2.50
CA LYS A 40 13.23 -18.64 -2.90
C LYS A 40 13.13 -19.08 -4.36
N ASP A 41 11.93 -19.33 -4.83
CA ASP A 41 11.69 -19.67 -6.25
C ASP A 41 12.06 -18.49 -7.15
N MET A 42 11.66 -17.26 -6.77
CA MET A 42 12.03 -16.04 -7.49
C MET A 42 13.55 -15.81 -7.48
N GLU A 43 14.20 -15.96 -6.33
CA GLU A 43 15.66 -15.86 -6.21
C GLU A 43 16.37 -16.85 -7.13
N SER A 44 15.92 -18.12 -7.13
CA SER A 44 16.50 -19.18 -8.00
C SER A 44 16.37 -18.88 -9.49
N LYS A 45 15.37 -18.09 -9.88
CA LYS A 45 15.11 -17.65 -11.25
C LYS A 45 15.77 -16.31 -11.61
N GLY A 46 16.50 -15.70 -10.68
CA GLY A 46 17.13 -14.40 -10.86
C GLY A 46 16.15 -13.24 -10.99
N ILE A 47 14.97 -13.35 -10.36
CA ILE A 47 13.98 -12.27 -10.32
C ILE A 47 14.41 -11.25 -9.26
N GLU A 48 14.74 -10.04 -9.70
CA GLU A 48 15.24 -8.97 -8.84
C GLU A 48 14.15 -7.99 -8.40
N LEU A 49 13.02 -7.93 -9.11
CA LEU A 49 11.98 -6.93 -8.89
C LEU A 49 10.60 -7.57 -8.92
N VAL A 50 9.75 -7.14 -8.00
CA VAL A 50 8.34 -7.53 -7.92
C VAL A 50 7.46 -6.33 -8.16
N ASN A 51 6.53 -6.43 -9.12
CA ASN A 51 5.51 -5.41 -9.35
C ASN A 51 4.20 -5.79 -8.69
N VAL A 52 3.80 -5.03 -7.68
CA VAL A 52 2.53 -5.21 -6.98
C VAL A 52 1.54 -4.17 -7.47
N PHE A 53 0.34 -4.60 -7.83
CA PHE A 53 -0.72 -3.71 -8.32
C PHE A 53 -2.10 -4.26 -7.98
N ALA A 54 -3.09 -3.36 -7.89
CA ALA A 54 -4.48 -3.75 -7.69
C ALA A 54 -5.09 -4.15 -9.04
N VAL A 55 -5.73 -5.32 -9.08
CA VAL A 55 -6.29 -5.91 -10.31
C VAL A 55 -7.43 -5.08 -10.93
N ASP A 56 -8.10 -4.27 -10.11
CA ASP A 56 -9.20 -3.38 -10.51
C ASP A 56 -8.72 -2.03 -11.09
N ASN A 57 -7.43 -1.72 -10.98
CA ASN A 57 -6.86 -0.49 -11.55
C ASN A 57 -6.50 -0.68 -13.03
N ILE A 58 -7.48 -0.52 -13.91
CA ILE A 58 -7.31 -0.68 -15.37
C ILE A 58 -6.36 0.34 -16.02
N LEU A 59 -6.05 1.45 -15.33
CA LEU A 59 -5.12 2.47 -15.83
C LEU A 59 -3.66 2.19 -15.46
N GLN A 60 -3.43 1.15 -14.66
CA GLN A 60 -2.10 0.77 -14.23
C GLN A 60 -1.28 0.19 -15.40
N ARG A 61 -0.14 0.81 -15.69
CA ARG A 61 0.86 0.20 -16.58
C ARG A 61 1.69 -0.78 -15.77
N ILE A 62 1.46 -2.07 -16.01
CA ILE A 62 2.18 -3.16 -15.35
C ILE A 62 3.62 -3.17 -15.86
N ALA A 63 4.59 -3.36 -14.95
CA ALA A 63 6.03 -3.42 -15.26
C ALA A 63 6.51 -2.25 -16.14
N ASP A 64 6.00 -1.06 -15.91
CA ASP A 64 6.35 0.15 -16.67
C ASP A 64 7.87 0.40 -16.65
N PRO A 65 8.57 0.29 -17.79
CA PRO A 65 10.04 0.36 -17.82
C PRO A 65 10.58 1.69 -17.29
N SER A 66 9.87 2.79 -17.53
CA SER A 66 10.28 4.12 -17.05
C SER A 66 10.24 4.19 -15.53
N PHE A 67 9.21 3.63 -14.93
CA PHE A 67 9.06 3.61 -13.49
C PHE A 67 10.05 2.64 -12.83
N VAL A 68 10.20 1.43 -13.40
CA VAL A 68 11.18 0.44 -12.94
C VAL A 68 12.60 1.02 -13.02
N GLY A 69 12.95 1.61 -14.15
CA GLY A 69 14.25 2.24 -14.36
C GLY A 69 14.51 3.39 -13.38
N ALA A 70 13.52 4.25 -13.13
CA ALA A 70 13.64 5.32 -12.13
C ALA A 70 13.88 4.78 -10.73
N THR A 71 13.18 3.70 -10.32
CA THR A 71 13.37 3.05 -9.03
C THR A 71 14.79 2.49 -8.90
N ILE A 72 15.28 1.78 -9.90
CA ILE A 72 16.65 1.22 -9.92
C ILE A 72 17.69 2.35 -9.84
N LEU A 73 17.57 3.37 -10.67
CA LEU A 73 18.52 4.48 -10.73
C LEU A 73 18.54 5.31 -9.43
N SER A 74 17.44 5.39 -8.71
CA SER A 74 17.38 6.06 -7.41
C SER A 74 18.09 5.29 -6.29
N GLY A 75 18.44 4.02 -6.51
CA GLY A 75 18.99 3.13 -5.49
C GLY A 75 18.00 2.78 -4.38
N ALA A 76 16.71 3.02 -4.59
CA ALA A 76 15.68 2.73 -3.61
C ALA A 76 15.25 1.26 -3.67
N ASP A 77 14.97 0.67 -2.50
CA ASP A 77 14.45 -0.70 -2.39
C ASP A 77 12.98 -0.79 -2.81
N CYS A 78 12.26 0.32 -2.77
CA CYS A 78 10.85 0.39 -3.12
C CYS A 78 10.53 1.70 -3.84
N GLY A 79 9.72 1.61 -4.89
CA GLY A 79 9.11 2.76 -5.57
C GLY A 79 7.59 2.68 -5.52
N SER A 80 6.91 3.81 -5.43
CA SER A 80 5.45 3.88 -5.46
C SER A 80 4.96 4.88 -6.50
N LYS A 81 3.96 4.49 -7.27
CA LYS A 81 3.20 5.43 -8.10
C LYS A 81 2.15 6.11 -7.24
N VAL A 82 2.12 7.41 -7.30
CA VAL A 82 1.17 8.23 -6.56
C VAL A 82 0.39 9.12 -7.52
N VAL A 83 -0.78 9.53 -7.09
CA VAL A 83 -1.56 10.57 -7.77
C VAL A 83 -1.61 11.82 -6.90
N ARG A 84 -1.72 12.98 -7.54
CA ARG A 84 -1.96 14.22 -6.81
C ARG A 84 -3.42 14.30 -6.43
N LYS A 85 -3.70 14.54 -5.16
CA LYS A 85 -5.06 14.80 -4.68
C LYS A 85 -5.59 16.10 -5.27
N CYS A 86 -6.82 16.08 -5.72
CA CYS A 86 -7.54 17.27 -6.19
C CYS A 86 -8.23 17.99 -5.02
N ALA A 87 -8.62 17.26 -3.97
CA ALA A 87 -9.30 17.80 -2.80
C ALA A 87 -8.78 17.17 -1.49
N PRO A 88 -8.86 17.90 -0.36
CA PRO A 88 -8.41 17.39 0.94
C PRO A 88 -9.16 16.14 1.41
N ASP A 89 -10.43 16.02 1.06
CA ASP A 89 -11.36 14.98 1.48
C ASP A 89 -11.34 13.71 0.60
N GLU A 90 -10.45 13.65 -0.40
CA GLU A 90 -10.30 12.42 -1.18
C GLU A 90 -9.89 11.24 -0.30
N LYS A 91 -10.64 10.14 -0.44
CA LYS A 91 -10.50 8.91 0.35
C LYS A 91 -9.37 8.02 -0.19
N VAL A 92 -8.14 8.51 -0.08
CA VAL A 92 -6.94 7.79 -0.48
C VAL A 92 -5.89 7.86 0.64
N GLY A 93 -5.13 6.80 0.82
CA GLY A 93 -3.97 6.81 1.71
C GLY A 93 -2.93 7.82 1.22
N VAL A 94 -2.31 8.55 2.12
CA VAL A 94 -1.39 9.65 1.79
C VAL A 94 0.04 9.28 2.10
N MET A 95 0.92 9.44 1.11
CA MET A 95 2.37 9.28 1.30
C MET A 95 2.91 10.40 2.18
N CYS A 96 3.61 10.04 3.24
CA CYS A 96 4.22 10.98 4.17
C CYS A 96 5.53 10.42 4.74
N LYS A 97 6.13 11.17 5.65
CA LYS A 97 7.22 10.68 6.51
C LYS A 97 6.79 10.77 7.97
N VAL A 98 6.91 9.67 8.68
CA VAL A 98 6.70 9.61 10.14
C VAL A 98 8.05 9.35 10.77
N ASN A 99 8.53 10.26 11.60
CA ASN A 99 9.86 10.18 12.23
C ASN A 99 11.01 9.97 11.22
N GLY A 100 10.89 10.58 10.04
CA GLY A 100 11.89 10.45 8.97
C GLY A 100 11.74 9.22 8.07
N HIS A 101 10.89 8.27 8.43
CA HIS A 101 10.65 7.06 7.64
C HIS A 101 9.45 7.24 6.70
N PRO A 102 9.55 6.78 5.44
CA PRO A 102 8.41 6.75 4.52
C PRO A 102 7.25 5.96 5.13
N SER A 103 6.05 6.50 5.04
CA SER A 103 4.84 5.91 5.58
C SER A 103 3.64 6.27 4.73
N ILE A 104 2.55 5.54 4.91
CA ILE A 104 1.25 5.88 4.37
C ILE A 104 0.30 6.05 5.55
N ILE A 105 -0.39 7.17 5.59
CA ILE A 105 -1.47 7.42 6.55
C ILE A 105 -2.79 7.28 5.80
N GLU A 106 -3.67 6.44 6.31
CA GLU A 106 -5.00 6.26 5.72
C GLU A 106 -5.88 7.50 5.96
N TYR A 107 -6.76 7.79 5.01
CA TYR A 107 -7.59 9.00 5.05
C TYR A 107 -8.44 9.12 6.34
N TYR A 108 -8.83 8.00 6.94
CA TYR A 108 -9.61 7.96 8.18
C TYR A 108 -8.76 8.14 9.45
N GLU A 109 -7.43 8.06 9.33
CA GLU A 109 -6.47 8.32 10.42
C GLU A 109 -5.98 9.76 10.42
N MET A 110 -6.19 10.48 9.31
CA MET A 110 -5.72 11.86 9.13
C MET A 110 -6.70 12.85 9.77
N SER A 111 -6.19 13.74 10.62
CA SER A 111 -7.02 14.84 11.17
C SER A 111 -7.39 15.83 10.05
N GLU A 112 -8.52 16.53 10.23
CA GLU A 112 -8.96 17.59 9.31
C GLU A 112 -7.91 18.69 9.14
N GLU A 113 -7.20 19.03 10.19
CA GLU A 113 -6.12 20.02 10.17
C GLU A 113 -5.00 19.59 9.23
N LEU A 114 -4.51 18.35 9.35
CA LEU A 114 -3.47 17.80 8.48
C LEU A 114 -3.96 17.64 7.04
N ALA A 115 -5.20 17.20 6.84
CA ALA A 115 -5.77 17.02 5.51
C ALA A 115 -5.87 18.36 4.74
N ASN A 116 -6.15 19.45 5.44
CA ASN A 116 -6.27 20.79 4.84
C ASN A 116 -4.98 21.60 4.83
N MET A 117 -3.90 21.09 5.43
CA MET A 117 -2.63 21.79 5.51
C MET A 117 -2.06 22.06 4.11
N ARG A 118 -1.67 23.31 3.88
CA ARG A 118 -1.10 23.75 2.59
C ARG A 118 0.31 24.29 2.77
N ARG A 119 1.09 24.13 1.72
CA ARG A 119 2.41 24.74 1.59
C ARG A 119 2.28 26.20 1.15
N GLU A 120 3.38 26.92 1.13
CA GLU A 120 3.44 28.33 0.68
C GLU A 120 2.97 28.52 -0.76
N ASP A 121 3.13 27.51 -1.61
CA ASP A 121 2.66 27.50 -3.02
C ASP A 121 1.15 27.22 -3.16
N GLY A 122 0.41 27.05 -2.04
CA GLY A 122 -1.01 26.77 -2.02
C GLY A 122 -1.39 25.30 -2.24
N GLU A 123 -0.44 24.44 -2.57
CA GLU A 123 -0.64 23.00 -2.75
C GLU A 123 -0.83 22.31 -1.39
N LEU A 124 -1.58 21.18 -1.39
CA LEU A 124 -1.72 20.37 -0.19
C LEU A 124 -0.36 19.83 0.26
N THR A 125 -0.02 19.99 1.53
CA THR A 125 1.20 19.43 2.13
C THR A 125 1.22 17.93 2.00
N TYR A 126 0.08 17.29 2.24
CA TYR A 126 -0.14 15.84 2.11
C TYR A 126 -0.95 15.55 0.85
N GLY A 127 -0.44 16.02 -0.29
CA GLY A 127 -1.13 15.98 -1.58
C GLY A 127 -0.84 14.77 -2.45
N PHE A 128 0.00 13.81 -2.02
CA PHE A 128 0.30 12.60 -2.79
C PHE A 128 -0.45 11.40 -2.26
N GLY A 129 -1.50 11.01 -2.98
CA GLY A 129 -2.29 9.82 -2.69
C GLY A 129 -1.63 8.55 -3.22
N ALA A 130 -1.51 7.54 -2.38
CA ALA A 130 -1.07 6.21 -2.79
C ALA A 130 -2.23 5.47 -3.46
N VAL A 131 -2.09 5.15 -4.75
CA VAL A 131 -3.17 4.51 -5.53
C VAL A 131 -2.97 3.01 -5.60
N SER A 132 -1.75 2.53 -5.38
CA SER A 132 -1.42 1.11 -5.43
C SER A 132 0.02 0.90 -4.97
N TYR A 133 0.30 -0.24 -4.39
CA TYR A 133 1.66 -0.65 -4.07
C TYR A 133 2.44 -0.90 -5.34
N THR A 134 3.72 -0.56 -5.33
CA THR A 134 4.53 -0.60 -6.53
C THR A 134 5.91 -1.09 -6.18
N HIS A 135 6.52 -1.85 -6.99
CA HIS A 135 7.88 -2.38 -7.02
C HIS A 135 8.64 -2.44 -5.68
N LEU A 136 8.84 -3.65 -5.19
CA LEU A 136 9.80 -3.98 -4.15
C LEU A 136 11.01 -4.64 -4.80
N ARG A 137 12.20 -4.26 -4.38
CA ARG A 137 13.43 -4.96 -4.71
C ARG A 137 13.49 -6.22 -3.88
N ALA A 138 13.55 -7.38 -4.52
CA ALA A 138 13.78 -8.64 -3.84
C ALA A 138 15.27 -8.74 -3.47
N HIS A 139 15.57 -8.73 -2.20
CA HIS A 139 16.88 -9.05 -1.64
C HIS A 139 16.73 -10.19 -0.64
#